data_d9dd50875d342b71466fd39a10d7b5db
#
_entry.id   d9dd50875d342b71466fd39a10d7b5db
#
_cell.length_a   1.000
_cell.length_b   1.000
_cell.length_c   1.000
_cell.angle_alpha   90.00
_cell.angle_beta   90.00
_cell.angle_gamma   90.00
#
_symmetry.space_group_name_H-M   'P 1'
#
loop_
_entity.id
_entity.type
_entity.pdbx_description
1 polymer ?
#
loop_
_entity_poly.entity_id
_entity_poly.type
_entity_poly.pdbx_seq_one_letter_code
_entity_poly.pdbx_strand_id
1 'polypeptide(L)'
;MKIVHIITRLILGGAQENTLITCKLLAQRGHDVTLITGPAIGPEGELFEQTKNQNYRVIVIDKLIRPICPLYDSISYFQIKKHLRQLQPDIVHTHSAKAGILGRFAAYAIRRETNDERRVTKIIHTIHGLAFHPYQNNLLNKFYIAVEKSAAKRTDFFISVADAMTNQALEAGIGEPDKFVTAYSAVEEEDFLRPVSGEQKRQFRQRYGISEDAVVLITIARLFMLKGHDYIIESAKTLSKQYENAVWLFVGDGNLLGYYRKQVCRLGLADKIKFTGLLSPKEIPLAIASSDILVHCSLREGLARALPQAMLCGRPAVSFDVDGAREVVDENTGRLIEPKNVERLTKACAELIENKDLRDKLGAASRESVKKKFAPQIMVDTIEAVYRKLLE
;
A
#
# COMPACT_ATOMS: atom_id res chain seq x y z
N MET A 1 1.24 8.41 -25.85
CA MET A 1 1.46 9.54 -24.92
C MET A 1 2.85 9.43 -24.30
N LYS A 2 3.50 10.55 -24.02
CA LYS A 2 4.70 10.63 -23.19
C LYS A 2 4.31 10.88 -21.74
N ILE A 3 4.59 9.93 -20.86
CA ILE A 3 4.13 9.94 -19.47
C ILE A 3 5.32 9.92 -18.54
N VAL A 4 5.39 10.86 -17.61
CA VAL A 4 6.42 10.88 -16.57
C VAL A 4 5.78 10.63 -15.21
N HIS A 5 6.10 9.49 -14.59
CA HIS A 5 5.77 9.21 -13.20
C HIS A 5 6.86 9.71 -12.26
N ILE A 6 6.50 10.29 -11.12
CA ILE A 6 7.45 10.80 -10.13
C ILE A 6 7.09 10.26 -8.74
N ILE A 7 8.01 9.52 -8.11
CA ILE A 7 7.84 8.98 -6.75
C ILE A 7 9.10 9.22 -5.92
N THR A 8 8.96 9.38 -4.59
CA THR A 8 10.08 9.79 -3.73
C THR A 8 11.21 8.75 -3.68
N ARG A 9 10.89 7.45 -3.63
CA ARG A 9 11.86 6.34 -3.51
C ARG A 9 11.23 5.00 -3.88
N LEU A 10 12.03 4.02 -4.30
CA LEU A 10 11.60 2.66 -4.63
C LEU A 10 11.97 1.64 -3.54
N ILE A 11 11.25 1.69 -2.43
CA ILE A 11 11.32 0.69 -1.34
C ILE A 11 10.16 -0.30 -1.44
N LEU A 12 10.22 -1.42 -0.73
CA LEU A 12 9.06 -2.32 -0.58
C LEU A 12 7.91 -1.59 0.11
N GLY A 13 6.82 -1.39 -0.61
CA GLY A 13 5.63 -0.70 -0.09
C GLY A 13 4.54 -0.52 -1.14
N GLY A 14 3.29 -0.43 -0.69
CA GLY A 14 2.11 -0.43 -1.56
C GLY A 14 2.10 0.67 -2.61
N ALA A 15 2.52 1.88 -2.26
CA ALA A 15 2.56 3.00 -3.22
C ALA A 15 3.58 2.76 -4.34
N GLN A 16 4.73 2.20 -4.00
CA GLN A 16 5.82 1.92 -4.93
C GLN A 16 5.44 0.78 -5.88
N GLU A 17 4.94 -0.33 -5.35
CA GLU A 17 4.50 -1.46 -6.16
C GLU A 17 3.35 -1.06 -7.09
N ASN A 18 2.37 -0.29 -6.60
CA ASN A 18 1.29 0.27 -7.41
C ASN A 18 1.83 1.14 -8.56
N THR A 19 2.81 2.02 -8.28
CA THR A 19 3.44 2.86 -9.31
C THR A 19 4.18 2.03 -10.35
N LEU A 20 4.92 0.99 -9.95
CA LEU A 20 5.64 0.10 -10.87
C LEU A 20 4.69 -0.69 -11.76
N ILE A 21 3.61 -1.24 -11.21
CA ILE A 21 2.54 -1.92 -11.98
C ILE A 21 1.96 -0.95 -13.03
N THR A 22 1.67 0.29 -12.62
CA THR A 22 1.15 1.32 -13.53
C THR A 22 2.12 1.63 -14.66
N CYS A 23 3.40 1.88 -14.36
CA CYS A 23 4.43 2.13 -15.37
C CYS A 23 4.59 0.96 -16.34
N LYS A 24 4.66 -0.27 -15.82
CA LYS A 24 4.80 -1.51 -16.61
C LYS A 24 3.64 -1.67 -17.60
N LEU A 25 2.40 -1.57 -17.13
CA LEU A 25 1.24 -1.80 -17.97
C LEU A 25 1.02 -0.68 -18.99
N LEU A 26 1.26 0.58 -18.63
CA LEU A 26 1.20 1.69 -19.58
C LEU A 26 2.28 1.55 -20.69
N ALA A 27 3.49 1.14 -20.34
CA ALA A 27 4.54 0.89 -21.32
C ALA A 27 4.20 -0.29 -22.24
N GLN A 28 3.59 -1.35 -21.72
CA GLN A 28 3.09 -2.48 -22.53
C GLN A 28 1.97 -2.07 -23.50
N ARG A 29 1.20 -1.02 -23.17
CA ARG A 29 0.18 -0.43 -24.05
C ARG A 29 0.75 0.54 -25.09
N GLY A 30 2.08 0.64 -25.19
CA GLY A 30 2.76 1.46 -26.19
C GLY A 30 2.95 2.93 -25.81
N HIS A 31 2.79 3.29 -24.54
CA HIS A 31 3.13 4.64 -24.07
C HIS A 31 4.64 4.79 -23.82
N ASP A 32 5.19 5.98 -24.07
CA ASP A 32 6.57 6.35 -23.71
C ASP A 32 6.59 6.74 -22.22
N VAL A 33 6.95 5.79 -21.37
CA VAL A 33 6.91 5.95 -19.91
C VAL A 33 8.29 6.19 -19.34
N THR A 34 8.41 7.21 -18.50
CA THR A 34 9.62 7.48 -17.69
C THR A 34 9.25 7.56 -16.22
N LEU A 35 9.96 6.85 -15.35
CA LEU A 35 9.84 6.92 -13.91
C LEU A 35 11.00 7.73 -13.32
N ILE A 36 10.71 8.84 -12.66
CA ILE A 36 11.69 9.61 -11.88
C ILE A 36 11.53 9.23 -10.41
N THR A 37 12.62 8.84 -9.76
CA THR A 37 12.62 8.41 -8.36
C THR A 37 13.90 8.83 -7.64
N GLY A 38 13.88 8.78 -6.32
CA GLY A 38 15.10 8.84 -5.50
C GLY A 38 15.63 7.45 -5.14
N PRO A 39 16.75 7.39 -4.39
CA PRO A 39 17.36 6.14 -3.96
C PRO A 39 16.49 5.39 -2.95
N ALA A 40 16.62 4.06 -2.92
CA ALA A 40 15.97 3.21 -1.92
C ALA A 40 16.79 3.21 -0.61
N ILE A 41 16.66 4.29 0.17
CA ILE A 41 17.33 4.40 1.47
C ILE A 41 16.37 3.99 2.58
N GLY A 42 16.73 2.98 3.35
CA GLY A 42 15.97 2.49 4.50
C GLY A 42 16.03 0.97 4.66
N PRO A 43 15.55 0.44 5.79
CA PRO A 43 15.57 -0.99 6.08
C PRO A 43 14.42 -1.75 5.40
N GLU A 44 13.57 -1.06 4.61
CA GLU A 44 12.34 -1.63 4.07
C GLU A 44 12.55 -2.51 2.82
N GLY A 45 13.81 -2.71 2.38
CA GLY A 45 14.13 -3.38 1.12
C GLY A 45 13.92 -2.47 -0.10
N GLU A 46 14.23 -2.97 -1.29
CA GLU A 46 14.19 -2.18 -2.53
C GLU A 46 13.44 -2.88 -3.66
N LEU A 47 12.96 -2.09 -4.63
CA LEU A 47 12.23 -2.56 -5.80
C LEU A 47 12.96 -2.28 -7.13
N PHE A 48 14.22 -1.82 -7.10
CA PHE A 48 14.97 -1.52 -8.32
C PHE A 48 15.16 -2.72 -9.24
N GLU A 49 15.29 -3.92 -8.69
CA GLU A 49 15.35 -5.15 -9.49
C GLU A 49 14.12 -5.35 -10.38
N GLN A 50 12.94 -4.93 -9.91
CA GLN A 50 11.69 -5.02 -10.68
C GLN A 50 11.63 -4.02 -11.84
N THR A 51 12.51 -3.01 -11.86
CA THR A 51 12.59 -2.05 -12.97
C THR A 51 13.51 -2.49 -14.09
N LYS A 52 14.34 -3.51 -13.85
CA LYS A 52 15.26 -4.06 -14.87
C LYS A 52 14.47 -4.78 -15.97
N ASN A 53 14.92 -4.66 -17.20
CA ASN A 53 14.32 -5.29 -18.37
C ASN A 53 12.84 -4.90 -18.62
N GLN A 54 12.42 -3.75 -18.15
CA GLN A 54 11.09 -3.19 -18.41
C GLN A 54 11.15 -2.24 -19.63
N ASN A 55 10.00 -2.10 -20.30
CA ASN A 55 9.87 -1.21 -21.47
C ASN A 55 9.66 0.27 -21.08
N TYR A 56 10.17 0.70 -19.94
CA TYR A 56 10.14 2.10 -19.51
C TYR A 56 11.49 2.55 -18.94
N ARG A 57 11.75 3.86 -19.00
CA ARG A 57 12.99 4.46 -18.49
C ARG A 57 12.89 4.77 -17.02
N VAL A 58 13.99 4.58 -16.27
CA VAL A 58 14.11 5.01 -14.86
C VAL A 58 15.21 6.05 -14.73
N ILE A 59 14.90 7.17 -14.06
CA ILE A 59 15.84 8.25 -13.73
C ILE A 59 15.90 8.36 -12.21
N VAL A 60 17.08 8.24 -11.64
CA VAL A 60 17.32 8.35 -10.20
C VAL A 60 17.88 9.73 -9.88
N ILE A 61 17.25 10.43 -8.94
CA ILE A 61 17.70 11.71 -8.40
C ILE A 61 18.19 11.47 -6.97
N ASP A 62 19.51 11.47 -6.76
CA ASP A 62 20.13 11.07 -5.49
C ASP A 62 19.70 11.88 -4.27
N LYS A 63 19.31 13.15 -4.47
CA LYS A 63 18.86 14.05 -3.39
C LYS A 63 17.36 13.97 -3.11
N LEU A 64 16.59 13.23 -3.92
CA LEU A 64 15.15 13.01 -3.69
C LEU A 64 14.94 11.97 -2.60
N ILE A 65 15.14 12.36 -1.33
CA ILE A 65 15.03 11.50 -0.16
C ILE A 65 13.80 11.83 0.69
N ARG A 66 13.36 10.91 1.56
CA ARG A 66 12.13 11.08 2.34
C ARG A 66 12.18 12.23 3.36
N PRO A 67 13.25 12.40 4.18
CA PRO A 67 13.33 13.49 5.15
C PRO A 67 13.21 14.87 4.47
N ILE A 68 12.53 15.81 5.11
CA ILE A 68 12.48 17.20 4.64
C ILE A 68 13.86 17.82 4.86
N CYS A 69 14.46 18.31 3.78
CA CYS A 69 15.75 19.00 3.78
C CYS A 69 15.71 20.08 2.70
N PRO A 70 15.57 21.37 3.07
CA PRO A 70 15.40 22.46 2.11
C PRO A 70 16.44 22.50 0.99
N LEU A 71 17.71 22.23 1.30
CA LEU A 71 18.78 22.18 0.30
C LEU A 71 18.57 21.03 -0.70
N TYR A 72 18.34 19.80 -0.19
CA TYR A 72 18.14 18.63 -1.06
C TYR A 72 16.81 18.71 -1.82
N ASP A 73 15.79 19.27 -1.20
CA ASP A 73 14.48 19.47 -1.82
C ASP A 73 14.56 20.48 -2.96
N SER A 74 15.33 21.58 -2.80
CA SER A 74 15.61 22.54 -3.87
C SER A 74 16.40 21.92 -5.02
N ILE A 75 17.48 21.16 -4.71
CA ILE A 75 18.25 20.45 -5.74
C ILE A 75 17.36 19.47 -6.51
N SER A 76 16.55 18.68 -5.78
CA SER A 76 15.61 17.71 -6.38
C SER A 76 14.57 18.41 -7.26
N TYR A 77 14.01 19.54 -6.83
CA TYR A 77 13.08 20.35 -7.62
C TYR A 77 13.69 20.80 -8.95
N PHE A 78 14.91 21.36 -8.93
CA PHE A 78 15.56 21.82 -10.15
C PHE A 78 15.95 20.66 -11.08
N GLN A 79 16.36 19.52 -10.53
CA GLN A 79 16.65 18.31 -11.32
C GLN A 79 15.37 17.75 -11.95
N ILE A 80 14.27 17.61 -11.20
CA ILE A 80 12.97 17.23 -11.75
C ILE A 80 12.57 18.18 -12.88
N LYS A 81 12.62 19.48 -12.64
CA LYS A 81 12.28 20.51 -13.65
C LYS A 81 13.14 20.39 -14.91
N LYS A 82 14.45 20.16 -14.77
CA LYS A 82 15.39 19.93 -15.89
C LYS A 82 14.97 18.71 -16.72
N HIS A 83 14.72 17.56 -16.05
CA HIS A 83 14.29 16.35 -16.76
C HIS A 83 12.93 16.52 -17.45
N LEU A 84 11.95 17.13 -16.78
CA LEU A 84 10.64 17.39 -17.39
C LEU A 84 10.76 18.29 -18.62
N ARG A 85 11.63 19.32 -18.58
CA ARG A 85 11.88 20.20 -19.74
C ARG A 85 12.51 19.44 -20.92
N GLN A 86 13.41 18.47 -20.65
CA GLN A 86 14.03 17.63 -21.68
C GLN A 86 13.07 16.59 -22.27
N LEU A 87 12.26 15.96 -21.42
CA LEU A 87 11.32 14.90 -21.80
C LEU A 87 10.07 15.45 -22.52
N GLN A 88 9.66 16.68 -22.20
CA GLN A 88 8.44 17.31 -22.72
C GLN A 88 7.23 16.37 -22.64
N PRO A 89 6.81 15.92 -21.43
CA PRO A 89 5.73 14.95 -21.27
C PRO A 89 4.36 15.56 -21.59
N ASP A 90 3.46 14.72 -22.10
CA ASP A 90 2.03 15.03 -22.20
C ASP A 90 1.40 14.98 -20.81
N ILE A 91 1.83 13.99 -19.99
CA ILE A 91 1.33 13.74 -18.63
C ILE A 91 2.49 13.73 -17.64
N VAL A 92 2.37 14.48 -16.56
CA VAL A 92 3.17 14.30 -15.33
C VAL A 92 2.28 13.73 -14.23
N HIS A 93 2.54 12.51 -13.84
CA HIS A 93 1.79 11.81 -12.80
C HIS A 93 2.67 11.63 -11.55
N THR A 94 2.32 12.29 -10.47
CA THR A 94 3.09 12.32 -9.24
C THR A 94 2.51 11.39 -8.17
N HIS A 95 3.38 10.80 -7.35
CA HIS A 95 3.03 9.87 -6.27
C HIS A 95 3.75 10.25 -4.99
N SER A 96 3.17 9.91 -3.83
CA SER A 96 3.68 10.21 -2.49
C SER A 96 3.82 11.71 -2.17
N ALA A 97 3.93 12.06 -0.88
CA ALA A 97 3.85 13.46 -0.46
C ALA A 97 5.00 14.32 -1.03
N LYS A 98 6.28 13.97 -0.77
CA LYS A 98 7.41 14.84 -1.18
C LYS A 98 7.53 14.94 -2.70
N ALA A 99 7.63 13.81 -3.41
CA ALA A 99 7.71 13.82 -4.87
C ALA A 99 6.43 14.40 -5.49
N GLY A 100 5.28 14.18 -4.84
CA GLY A 100 4.01 14.80 -5.20
C GLY A 100 4.08 16.33 -5.20
N ILE A 101 4.60 16.93 -4.15
CA ILE A 101 4.74 18.38 -4.05
C ILE A 101 5.77 18.89 -5.05
N LEU A 102 7.01 18.39 -5.00
CA LEU A 102 8.09 18.89 -5.86
C LEU A 102 7.77 18.69 -7.35
N GLY A 103 7.21 17.54 -7.72
CA GLY A 103 6.83 17.21 -9.10
C GLY A 103 5.73 18.10 -9.64
N ARG A 104 4.65 18.33 -8.87
CA ARG A 104 3.54 19.21 -9.27
C ARG A 104 4.00 20.66 -9.48
N PHE A 105 4.83 21.18 -8.56
CA PHE A 105 5.40 22.52 -8.71
C PHE A 105 6.35 22.61 -9.91
N ALA A 106 7.21 21.61 -10.14
CA ALA A 106 8.13 21.59 -11.29
C ALA A 106 7.36 21.50 -12.62
N ALA A 107 6.36 20.61 -12.70
CA ALA A 107 5.51 20.46 -13.89
C ALA A 107 4.72 21.76 -14.19
N TYR A 108 4.16 22.38 -13.17
CA TYR A 108 3.46 23.66 -13.34
C TYR A 108 4.40 24.76 -13.81
N ALA A 109 5.64 24.80 -13.32
CA ALA A 109 6.62 25.78 -13.75
C ALA A 109 7.00 25.62 -15.23
N ILE A 110 7.23 24.38 -15.71
CA ILE A 110 7.52 24.15 -17.14
C ILE A 110 6.30 24.42 -18.03
N ARG A 111 5.09 24.09 -17.58
CA ARG A 111 3.84 24.42 -18.30
C ARG A 111 3.71 25.91 -18.57
N ARG A 112 4.11 26.77 -17.62
CA ARG A 112 4.10 28.24 -17.78
C ARG A 112 5.21 28.76 -18.67
N GLU A 113 6.26 28.02 -18.92
CA GLU A 113 7.35 28.37 -19.82
C GLU A 113 7.03 28.00 -21.28
N THR A 114 6.01 27.18 -21.52
CA THR A 114 5.60 26.73 -22.85
C THR A 114 4.64 27.75 -23.45
N ASN A 115 5.02 28.34 -24.58
CA ASN A 115 4.17 29.27 -25.34
C ASN A 115 3.22 28.56 -26.31
N ASP A 116 3.26 27.25 -26.41
CA ASP A 116 2.41 26.42 -27.28
C ASP A 116 1.17 25.95 -26.51
N GLU A 117 0.05 26.65 -26.75
CA GLU A 117 -1.25 26.30 -26.14
C GLU A 117 -1.75 24.89 -26.51
N ARG A 118 -1.26 24.31 -27.62
CA ARG A 118 -1.63 22.96 -28.08
C ARG A 118 -0.87 21.86 -27.34
N ARG A 119 0.17 22.20 -26.56
CA ARG A 119 1.05 21.25 -25.89
C ARG A 119 1.14 21.49 -24.40
N VAL A 120 -0.01 21.50 -23.74
CA VAL A 120 -0.11 21.74 -22.30
C VAL A 120 0.06 20.43 -21.53
N THR A 121 1.21 20.27 -20.86
CA THR A 121 1.43 19.16 -19.93
C THR A 121 0.34 19.10 -18.86
N LYS A 122 -0.36 17.98 -18.75
CA LYS A 122 -1.36 17.73 -17.71
C LYS A 122 -0.70 17.16 -16.45
N ILE A 123 -1.17 17.61 -15.30
CA ILE A 123 -0.57 17.31 -14.00
C ILE A 123 -1.56 16.50 -13.16
N ILE A 124 -1.20 15.27 -12.84
CA ILE A 124 -2.02 14.32 -12.09
C ILE A 124 -1.30 13.93 -10.81
N HIS A 125 -2.06 13.66 -9.76
CA HIS A 125 -1.52 13.18 -8.49
C HIS A 125 -2.30 11.99 -7.97
N THR A 126 -1.60 10.87 -7.67
CA THR A 126 -2.20 9.74 -6.94
C THR A 126 -1.98 9.87 -5.44
N ILE A 127 -3.08 9.85 -4.71
CA ILE A 127 -3.12 9.81 -3.24
C ILE A 127 -3.08 8.34 -2.80
N HIS A 128 -1.90 7.87 -2.37
CA HIS A 128 -1.70 6.55 -1.76
C HIS A 128 -1.92 6.56 -0.24
N GLY A 129 -2.07 7.72 0.34
CA GLY A 129 -2.25 8.02 1.75
C GLY A 129 -1.87 9.48 1.99
N LEU A 130 -2.57 10.13 2.89
CA LEU A 130 -2.38 11.54 3.16
C LEU A 130 -1.20 11.76 4.12
N ALA A 131 -0.53 12.91 4.03
CA ALA A 131 0.60 13.24 4.90
C ALA A 131 0.15 13.68 6.31
N PHE A 132 -1.12 13.96 6.51
CA PHE A 132 -1.76 14.35 7.77
C PHE A 132 -2.69 13.24 8.27
N HIS A 133 -2.85 13.14 9.59
CA HIS A 133 -3.70 12.13 10.23
C HIS A 133 -3.91 12.43 11.73
N PRO A 134 -4.94 11.85 12.40
CA PRO A 134 -5.29 12.18 13.78
C PRO A 134 -4.23 11.79 14.83
N TYR A 135 -3.28 10.93 14.49
CA TYR A 135 -2.20 10.49 15.38
C TYR A 135 -0.94 11.35 15.28
N GLN A 136 -1.03 12.53 14.68
CA GLN A 136 0.08 13.46 14.47
C GLN A 136 -0.25 14.82 15.09
N ASN A 137 0.80 15.60 15.38
CA ASN A 137 0.64 16.96 15.92
C ASN A 137 -0.22 17.84 14.99
N ASN A 138 -1.17 18.57 15.56
CA ASN A 138 -2.12 19.40 14.83
C ASN A 138 -1.46 20.54 14.01
N LEU A 139 -0.39 21.14 14.50
CA LEU A 139 0.33 22.17 13.75
C LEU A 139 1.01 21.59 12.51
N LEU A 140 1.58 20.40 12.65
CA LEU A 140 2.18 19.68 11.53
C LEU A 140 1.11 19.27 10.52
N ASN A 141 -0.07 18.82 10.97
CA ASN A 141 -1.21 18.53 10.09
C ASN A 141 -1.64 19.77 9.32
N LYS A 142 -1.82 20.92 9.99
CA LYS A 142 -2.17 22.20 9.34
C LYS A 142 -1.13 22.59 8.29
N PHE A 143 0.14 22.41 8.59
CA PHE A 143 1.23 22.67 7.63
C PHE A 143 1.11 21.76 6.38
N TYR A 144 0.97 20.45 6.56
CA TYR A 144 0.83 19.53 5.43
C TYR A 144 -0.43 19.79 4.61
N ILE A 145 -1.56 20.09 5.26
CA ILE A 145 -2.81 20.46 4.58
C ILE A 145 -2.61 21.74 3.75
N ALA A 146 -1.96 22.76 4.30
CA ALA A 146 -1.71 24.02 3.58
C ALA A 146 -0.82 23.79 2.34
N VAL A 147 0.23 22.98 2.48
CA VAL A 147 1.13 22.62 1.36
C VAL A 147 0.38 21.83 0.29
N GLU A 148 -0.43 20.83 0.69
CA GLU A 148 -1.24 20.04 -0.25
C GLU A 148 -2.30 20.92 -0.96
N LYS A 149 -2.98 21.82 -0.27
CA LYS A 149 -3.90 22.82 -0.90
C LYS A 149 -3.19 23.70 -1.92
N SER A 150 -1.96 24.13 -1.62
CA SER A 150 -1.17 24.92 -2.57
C SER A 150 -0.79 24.11 -3.82
N ALA A 151 -0.45 22.82 -3.66
CA ALA A 151 -0.15 21.93 -4.78
C ALA A 151 -1.41 21.55 -5.56
N ALA A 152 -2.55 21.41 -4.90
CA ALA A 152 -3.84 21.09 -5.51
C ALA A 152 -4.25 22.15 -6.56
N LYS A 153 -4.00 23.43 -6.31
CA LYS A 153 -4.23 24.52 -7.28
C LYS A 153 -3.43 24.36 -8.59
N ARG A 154 -2.44 23.46 -8.62
CA ARG A 154 -1.57 23.18 -9.76
C ARG A 154 -1.78 21.78 -10.32
N THR A 155 -2.80 21.09 -9.86
CA THR A 155 -3.14 19.71 -10.21
C THR A 155 -4.40 19.72 -11.05
N ASP A 156 -4.35 19.11 -12.21
CA ASP A 156 -5.50 19.04 -13.11
C ASP A 156 -6.47 17.94 -12.66
N PHE A 157 -5.96 16.82 -12.14
CA PHE A 157 -6.78 15.69 -11.69
C PHE A 157 -6.11 14.88 -10.57
N PHE A 158 -6.93 14.29 -9.71
CA PHE A 158 -6.48 13.40 -8.63
C PHE A 158 -6.97 11.98 -8.85
N ILE A 159 -6.13 11.02 -8.52
CA ILE A 159 -6.46 9.61 -8.44
C ILE A 159 -6.29 9.18 -6.98
N SER A 160 -7.29 8.53 -6.41
CA SER A 160 -7.20 7.98 -5.06
C SER A 160 -7.16 6.46 -5.12
N VAL A 161 -6.40 5.83 -4.23
CA VAL A 161 -6.33 4.35 -4.15
C VAL A 161 -7.50 3.74 -3.39
N ALA A 162 -8.34 4.58 -2.79
CA ALA A 162 -9.55 4.22 -2.06
C ALA A 162 -10.47 5.44 -1.99
N ASP A 163 -11.80 5.26 -1.93
CA ASP A 163 -12.77 6.35 -1.81
C ASP A 163 -12.59 7.12 -0.49
N ALA A 164 -12.18 6.41 0.57
CA ALA A 164 -11.83 7.03 1.84
C ALA A 164 -10.74 8.10 1.71
N MET A 165 -9.77 7.91 0.80
CA MET A 165 -8.71 8.91 0.55
C MET A 165 -9.26 10.15 -0.16
N THR A 166 -10.19 9.97 -1.09
CA THR A 166 -10.91 11.08 -1.74
C THR A 166 -11.69 11.89 -0.70
N ASN A 167 -12.48 11.22 0.13
CA ASN A 167 -13.29 11.87 1.16
C ASN A 167 -12.43 12.68 2.13
N GLN A 168 -11.36 12.09 2.67
CA GLN A 168 -10.44 12.77 3.59
C GLN A 168 -9.73 13.96 2.92
N ALA A 169 -9.37 13.88 1.64
CA ALA A 169 -8.79 14.99 0.90
C ALA A 169 -9.78 16.14 0.75
N LEU A 170 -11.01 15.85 0.34
CA LEU A 170 -12.10 16.83 0.18
C LEU A 170 -12.49 17.47 1.51
N GLU A 171 -12.63 16.70 2.59
CA GLU A 171 -12.87 17.21 3.95
C GLU A 171 -11.77 18.15 4.42
N ALA A 172 -10.52 17.89 4.04
CA ALA A 172 -9.40 18.79 4.29
C ALA A 172 -9.37 20.00 3.33
N GLY A 173 -10.28 20.10 2.35
CA GLY A 173 -10.35 21.15 1.34
C GLY A 173 -9.24 21.06 0.30
N ILE A 174 -8.80 19.85 -0.06
CA ILE A 174 -7.80 19.56 -1.09
C ILE A 174 -8.53 19.10 -2.35
N GLY A 175 -8.46 19.90 -3.41
CA GLY A 175 -9.13 19.62 -4.68
C GLY A 175 -10.64 19.90 -4.68
N GLU A 176 -11.31 19.48 -5.74
CA GLU A 176 -12.74 19.63 -6.00
C GLU A 176 -13.32 18.25 -6.38
N PRO A 177 -14.57 17.91 -6.03
CA PRO A 177 -15.14 16.57 -6.21
C PRO A 177 -15.06 16.04 -7.65
N ASP A 178 -15.26 16.89 -8.64
CA ASP A 178 -15.24 16.56 -10.07
C ASP A 178 -13.84 16.26 -10.62
N LYS A 179 -12.80 16.55 -9.83
CA LYS A 179 -11.39 16.27 -10.17
C LYS A 179 -10.85 15.01 -9.54
N PHE A 180 -11.69 14.12 -9.01
CA PHE A 180 -11.26 12.87 -8.39
C PHE A 180 -11.84 11.65 -9.10
N VAL A 181 -11.05 10.60 -9.12
CA VAL A 181 -11.50 9.24 -9.42
C VAL A 181 -10.76 8.25 -8.52
N THR A 182 -11.43 7.18 -8.12
CA THR A 182 -10.80 6.07 -7.42
C THR A 182 -10.32 5.02 -8.40
N ALA A 183 -9.01 4.76 -8.38
CA ALA A 183 -8.37 3.61 -9.00
C ALA A 183 -7.75 2.77 -7.88
N TYR A 184 -8.44 1.72 -7.48
CA TYR A 184 -8.03 0.89 -6.35
C TYR A 184 -6.61 0.36 -6.54
N SER A 185 -5.83 0.37 -5.45
CA SER A 185 -4.45 -0.15 -5.48
C SER A 185 -4.45 -1.63 -5.85
N ALA A 186 -3.94 -1.93 -7.03
CA ALA A 186 -3.99 -3.26 -7.59
C ALA A 186 -3.01 -4.25 -6.94
N VAL A 187 -3.32 -5.54 -7.09
CA VAL A 187 -2.47 -6.65 -6.72
C VAL A 187 -2.22 -7.52 -7.96
N GLU A 188 -0.97 -7.89 -8.23
CA GLU A 188 -0.66 -8.86 -9.29
C GLU A 188 -1.22 -10.23 -8.88
N GLU A 189 -2.34 -10.63 -9.51
CA GLU A 189 -3.17 -11.77 -9.07
C GLU A 189 -2.47 -13.12 -9.26
N GLU A 190 -1.68 -13.25 -10.33
CA GLU A 190 -1.12 -14.54 -10.77
C GLU A 190 -0.38 -15.29 -9.67
N ASP A 191 0.44 -14.58 -8.89
CA ASP A 191 1.23 -15.20 -7.82
C ASP A 191 0.36 -15.65 -6.63
N PHE A 192 -0.72 -14.91 -6.35
CA PHE A 192 -1.63 -15.21 -5.22
C PHE A 192 -2.71 -16.26 -5.59
N LEU A 193 -3.03 -16.41 -6.87
CA LEU A 193 -3.97 -17.40 -7.37
C LEU A 193 -3.28 -18.75 -7.69
N ARG A 194 -1.95 -18.76 -7.78
CA ARG A 194 -1.19 -19.98 -8.08
C ARG A 194 -1.40 -21.02 -6.98
N PRO A 195 -1.77 -22.27 -7.33
CA PRO A 195 -1.90 -23.33 -6.35
C PRO A 195 -0.57 -23.57 -5.60
N VAL A 196 -0.65 -23.64 -4.28
CA VAL A 196 0.48 -24.01 -3.40
C VAL A 196 0.26 -25.43 -2.92
N SER A 197 1.25 -26.32 -3.13
CA SER A 197 1.13 -27.72 -2.74
C SER A 197 1.12 -27.90 -1.21
N GLY A 198 0.53 -29.00 -0.74
CA GLY A 198 0.56 -29.35 0.70
C GLY A 198 1.98 -29.45 1.25
N GLU A 199 2.92 -29.98 0.44
CA GLU A 199 4.33 -30.09 0.83
C GLU A 199 4.98 -28.72 1.03
N GLN A 200 4.76 -27.76 0.13
CA GLN A 200 5.27 -26.38 0.27
C GLN A 200 4.74 -25.72 1.54
N LYS A 201 3.45 -25.90 1.84
CA LYS A 201 2.85 -25.37 3.08
C LYS A 201 3.45 -26.01 4.33
N ARG A 202 3.67 -27.34 4.35
CA ARG A 202 4.31 -28.05 5.46
C ARG A 202 5.73 -27.53 5.69
N GLN A 203 6.55 -27.45 4.65
CA GLN A 203 7.92 -26.94 4.73
C GLN A 203 7.97 -25.50 5.24
N PHE A 204 7.05 -24.63 4.78
CA PHE A 204 6.95 -23.27 5.28
C PHE A 204 6.58 -23.24 6.76
N ARG A 205 5.55 -23.97 7.18
CA ARG A 205 5.14 -24.07 8.60
C ARG A 205 6.29 -24.61 9.48
N GLN A 206 6.95 -25.66 9.04
CA GLN A 206 8.08 -26.28 9.75
C GLN A 206 9.24 -25.29 9.94
N ARG A 207 9.57 -24.45 8.92
CA ARG A 207 10.61 -23.42 9.01
C ARG A 207 10.39 -22.48 10.20
N TYR A 208 9.15 -22.22 10.57
CA TYR A 208 8.79 -21.33 11.68
C TYR A 208 8.29 -22.06 12.94
N GLY A 209 8.45 -23.36 13.01
CA GLY A 209 8.02 -24.18 14.16
C GLY A 209 6.51 -24.14 14.38
N ILE A 210 5.73 -24.17 13.30
CA ILE A 210 4.25 -24.19 13.30
C ILE A 210 3.80 -25.62 12.99
N SER A 211 2.97 -26.20 13.85
CA SER A 211 2.42 -27.55 13.64
C SER A 211 1.43 -27.58 12.45
N GLU A 212 1.22 -28.76 11.88
CA GLU A 212 0.35 -28.94 10.72
C GLU A 212 -1.13 -28.67 11.06
N ASP A 213 -1.55 -28.98 12.26
CA ASP A 213 -2.92 -28.80 12.79
C ASP A 213 -3.19 -27.40 13.33
N ALA A 214 -2.17 -26.52 13.36
CA ALA A 214 -2.33 -25.17 13.87
C ALA A 214 -3.27 -24.32 12.99
N VAL A 215 -4.12 -23.53 13.63
CA VAL A 215 -4.84 -22.43 13.00
C VAL A 215 -3.95 -21.20 13.02
N VAL A 216 -3.50 -20.75 11.84
CA VAL A 216 -2.51 -19.68 11.70
C VAL A 216 -3.16 -18.34 11.36
N LEU A 217 -2.99 -17.37 12.27
CA LEU A 217 -3.41 -15.99 12.07
C LEU A 217 -2.21 -15.18 11.58
N ILE A 218 -2.23 -14.76 10.31
CA ILE A 218 -1.12 -14.02 9.71
C ILE A 218 -1.35 -12.51 9.77
N THR A 219 -0.29 -11.76 10.05
CA THR A 219 -0.24 -10.30 9.90
C THR A 219 0.92 -9.93 9.00
N ILE A 220 0.62 -9.20 7.91
CA ILE A 220 1.63 -8.74 6.94
C ILE A 220 1.72 -7.23 7.05
N ALA A 221 2.68 -6.75 7.79
CA ALA A 221 2.88 -5.32 8.01
C ALA A 221 4.30 -5.04 8.52
N ARG A 222 4.80 -3.83 8.24
CA ARG A 222 6.03 -3.36 8.86
C ARG A 222 5.85 -3.24 10.38
N LEU A 223 6.84 -3.64 11.16
CA LEU A 223 6.81 -3.48 12.62
C LEU A 223 7.17 -2.05 13.03
N PHE A 224 6.21 -1.15 12.78
CA PHE A 224 6.29 0.29 13.05
C PHE A 224 5.09 0.75 13.87
N MET A 225 5.17 1.95 14.43
CA MET A 225 4.03 2.61 15.07
C MET A 225 2.81 2.63 14.14
N LEU A 226 1.63 2.55 14.70
CA LEU A 226 0.33 2.58 14.01
C LEU A 226 0.01 1.34 13.14
N LYS A 227 0.84 0.28 13.16
CA LYS A 227 0.54 -0.98 12.46
C LYS A 227 -0.23 -2.00 13.32
N GLY A 228 -0.49 -1.67 14.58
CA GLY A 228 -1.46 -2.34 15.43
C GLY A 228 -1.03 -3.70 16.00
N HIS A 229 0.25 -4.06 15.96
CA HIS A 229 0.75 -5.31 16.53
C HIS A 229 0.46 -5.43 18.03
N ASP A 230 0.44 -4.31 18.76
CA ASP A 230 0.10 -4.29 20.19
C ASP A 230 -1.31 -4.85 20.46
N TYR A 231 -2.30 -4.47 19.64
CA TYR A 231 -3.69 -4.95 19.77
C TYR A 231 -3.80 -6.44 19.45
N ILE A 232 -3.02 -6.91 18.46
CA ILE A 232 -2.98 -8.34 18.09
C ILE A 232 -2.34 -9.15 19.19
N ILE A 233 -1.23 -8.69 19.78
CA ILE A 233 -0.55 -9.35 20.90
C ILE A 233 -1.47 -9.45 22.13
N GLU A 234 -2.22 -8.38 22.44
CA GLU A 234 -3.15 -8.39 23.57
C GLU A 234 -4.33 -9.34 23.32
N SER A 235 -4.87 -9.41 22.11
CA SER A 235 -5.85 -10.41 21.71
C SER A 235 -5.28 -11.83 21.79
N ALA A 236 -4.07 -12.04 21.29
CA ALA A 236 -3.39 -13.33 21.32
C ALA A 236 -3.17 -13.85 22.75
N LYS A 237 -2.87 -12.96 23.70
CA LYS A 237 -2.71 -13.30 25.12
C LYS A 237 -3.99 -13.92 25.72
N THR A 238 -5.15 -13.47 25.27
CA THR A 238 -6.45 -14.03 25.69
C THR A 238 -6.72 -15.34 24.97
N LEU A 239 -6.61 -15.34 23.65
CA LEU A 239 -6.97 -16.48 22.80
C LEU A 239 -6.03 -17.69 22.98
N SER A 240 -4.74 -17.48 23.24
CA SER A 240 -3.78 -18.57 23.44
C SER A 240 -4.06 -19.43 24.67
N LYS A 241 -4.86 -18.95 25.62
CA LYS A 241 -5.30 -19.71 26.79
C LYS A 241 -6.49 -20.64 26.48
N GLN A 242 -7.26 -20.31 25.42
CA GLN A 242 -8.47 -21.05 25.05
C GLN A 242 -8.20 -21.99 23.86
N TYR A 243 -7.28 -21.59 22.95
CA TYR A 243 -6.99 -22.30 21.71
C TYR A 243 -5.50 -22.67 21.64
N GLU A 244 -5.17 -23.86 22.10
CA GLU A 244 -3.78 -24.34 22.16
C GLU A 244 -3.14 -24.47 20.76
N ASN A 245 -3.94 -24.72 19.73
CA ASN A 245 -3.49 -24.84 18.35
C ASN A 245 -3.48 -23.52 17.58
N ALA A 246 -3.83 -22.38 18.19
CA ALA A 246 -3.76 -21.07 17.51
C ALA A 246 -2.33 -20.50 17.55
N VAL A 247 -1.84 -20.05 16.39
CA VAL A 247 -0.50 -19.45 16.21
C VAL A 247 -0.62 -18.16 15.42
N TRP A 248 0.08 -17.12 15.85
CA TRP A 248 0.17 -15.84 15.15
C TRP A 248 1.50 -15.74 14.39
N LEU A 249 1.43 -15.42 13.11
CA LEU A 249 2.58 -15.26 12.23
C LEU A 249 2.73 -13.80 11.81
N PHE A 250 3.75 -13.10 12.34
CA PHE A 250 4.05 -11.73 11.98
C PHE A 250 5.09 -11.70 10.85
N VAL A 251 4.65 -11.27 9.68
CA VAL A 251 5.47 -11.12 8.46
C VAL A 251 5.83 -9.67 8.27
N GLY A 252 7.12 -9.38 8.33
CA GLY A 252 7.67 -8.04 8.16
C GLY A 252 8.80 -7.73 9.12
N ASP A 253 9.42 -6.58 8.93
CA ASP A 253 10.50 -6.06 9.75
C ASP A 253 10.22 -4.58 10.10
N GLY A 254 10.99 -4.02 11.02
CA GLY A 254 10.86 -2.63 11.42
C GLY A 254 11.53 -2.30 12.73
N ASN A 255 11.55 -1.00 13.05
CA ASN A 255 12.22 -0.49 14.25
C ASN A 255 11.62 -0.98 15.58
N LEU A 256 10.40 -1.54 15.58
CA LEU A 256 9.75 -2.11 16.75
C LEU A 256 9.90 -3.63 16.87
N LEU A 257 10.61 -4.32 15.95
CA LEU A 257 10.80 -5.78 16.03
C LEU A 257 11.39 -6.21 17.38
N GLY A 258 12.46 -5.55 17.82
CA GLY A 258 13.08 -5.86 19.12
C GLY A 258 12.17 -5.61 20.33
N TYR A 259 11.36 -4.57 20.26
CA TYR A 259 10.35 -4.26 21.28
C TYR A 259 9.28 -5.37 21.34
N TYR A 260 8.70 -5.76 20.21
CA TYR A 260 7.65 -6.79 20.17
C TYR A 260 8.17 -8.18 20.57
N ARG A 261 9.38 -8.57 20.18
CA ARG A 261 9.99 -9.82 20.64
C ARG A 261 10.13 -9.87 22.17
N LYS A 262 10.60 -8.79 22.79
CA LYS A 262 10.69 -8.70 24.25
C LYS A 262 9.32 -8.75 24.92
N GLN A 263 8.32 -8.07 24.36
CA GLN A 263 6.95 -8.09 24.87
C GLN A 263 6.35 -9.49 24.80
N VAL A 264 6.48 -10.19 23.66
CA VAL A 264 6.01 -11.57 23.47
C VAL A 264 6.66 -12.55 24.46
N CYS A 265 7.99 -12.46 24.66
CA CYS A 265 8.68 -13.28 25.67
C CYS A 265 8.18 -12.99 27.09
N ARG A 266 8.04 -11.71 27.47
CA ARG A 266 7.55 -11.32 28.79
C ARG A 266 6.12 -11.82 29.09
N LEU A 267 5.29 -11.92 28.05
CA LEU A 267 3.92 -12.42 28.15
C LEU A 267 3.81 -13.95 28.07
N GLY A 268 4.91 -14.68 27.89
CA GLY A 268 4.93 -16.13 27.74
C GLY A 268 4.32 -16.61 26.40
N LEU A 269 4.36 -15.78 25.37
CA LEU A 269 3.75 -16.07 24.06
C LEU A 269 4.77 -16.46 22.98
N ALA A 270 6.02 -16.74 23.33
CA ALA A 270 7.09 -17.04 22.38
C ALA A 270 6.79 -18.24 21.47
N ASP A 271 6.06 -19.23 21.98
CA ASP A 271 5.64 -20.40 21.21
C ASP A 271 4.40 -20.14 20.34
N LYS A 272 3.62 -19.12 20.66
CA LYS A 272 2.37 -18.76 19.97
C LYS A 272 2.55 -17.67 18.92
N ILE A 273 3.53 -16.78 19.07
CA ILE A 273 3.76 -15.67 18.13
C ILE A 273 5.12 -15.85 17.46
N LYS A 274 5.10 -16.07 16.16
CA LYS A 274 6.28 -16.28 15.30
C LYS A 274 6.57 -15.03 14.46
N PHE A 275 7.84 -14.69 14.30
CA PHE A 275 8.30 -13.56 13.50
C PHE A 275 9.14 -14.08 12.34
N THR A 276 8.71 -13.80 11.11
CA THR A 276 9.48 -14.24 9.92
C THR A 276 10.63 -13.29 9.59
N GLY A 277 10.59 -12.04 10.05
CA GLY A 277 11.35 -10.96 9.46
C GLY A 277 10.78 -10.56 8.08
N LEU A 278 11.59 -9.85 7.31
CA LEU A 278 11.21 -9.44 5.95
C LEU A 278 11.26 -10.67 5.03
N LEU A 279 10.12 -10.99 4.41
CA LEU A 279 10.04 -11.97 3.32
C LEU A 279 10.16 -11.28 1.98
N SER A 280 10.70 -11.97 0.98
CA SER A 280 10.67 -11.49 -0.40
C SER A 280 9.23 -11.43 -0.92
N PRO A 281 8.91 -10.55 -1.88
CA PRO A 281 7.57 -10.50 -2.48
C PRO A 281 7.08 -11.86 -3.02
N LYS A 282 7.99 -12.69 -3.51
CA LYS A 282 7.69 -14.05 -4.03
C LYS A 282 7.31 -15.06 -2.94
N GLU A 283 7.71 -14.82 -1.68
CA GLU A 283 7.36 -15.70 -0.54
C GLU A 283 6.04 -15.31 0.12
N ILE A 284 5.53 -14.10 -0.10
CA ILE A 284 4.28 -13.61 0.51
C ILE A 284 3.07 -14.51 0.14
N PRO A 285 2.87 -14.91 -1.14
CA PRO A 285 1.78 -15.83 -1.47
C PRO A 285 1.86 -17.16 -0.73
N LEU A 286 3.06 -17.74 -0.56
CA LEU A 286 3.26 -18.98 0.19
C LEU A 286 2.96 -18.79 1.69
N ALA A 287 3.40 -17.69 2.28
CA ALA A 287 3.12 -17.37 3.68
C ALA A 287 1.61 -17.26 3.94
N ILE A 288 0.88 -16.56 3.06
CA ILE A 288 -0.58 -16.43 3.15
C ILE A 288 -1.26 -17.78 2.92
N ALA A 289 -0.87 -18.54 1.89
CA ALA A 289 -1.44 -19.85 1.60
C ALA A 289 -1.20 -20.88 2.72
N SER A 290 -0.13 -20.68 3.50
CA SER A 290 0.20 -21.51 4.70
C SER A 290 -0.52 -21.07 5.97
N SER A 291 -1.34 -20.00 5.89
CA SER A 291 -2.11 -19.43 7.01
C SER A 291 -3.61 -19.61 6.78
N ASP A 292 -4.42 -19.28 7.78
CA ASP A 292 -5.87 -19.51 7.75
C ASP A 292 -6.68 -18.24 7.82
N ILE A 293 -6.21 -17.19 8.51
CA ILE A 293 -6.90 -15.94 8.76
C ILE A 293 -5.90 -14.79 8.62
N LEU A 294 -6.24 -13.73 7.88
CA LEU A 294 -5.48 -12.47 7.95
C LEU A 294 -6.00 -11.61 9.11
N VAL A 295 -5.11 -11.11 9.95
CA VAL A 295 -5.42 -10.11 10.98
C VAL A 295 -4.69 -8.80 10.66
N HIS A 296 -5.44 -7.72 10.43
CA HIS A 296 -4.88 -6.41 10.03
C HIS A 296 -5.40 -5.28 10.93
N CYS A 297 -4.61 -4.89 11.91
CA CYS A 297 -5.00 -3.90 12.93
C CYS A 297 -4.32 -2.53 12.76
N SER A 298 -3.92 -2.18 11.55
CA SER A 298 -3.35 -0.86 11.27
C SER A 298 -4.33 0.25 11.63
N LEU A 299 -3.82 1.34 12.22
CA LEU A 299 -4.62 2.52 12.57
C LEU A 299 -4.62 3.57 11.45
N ARG A 300 -3.87 3.32 10.38
CA ARG A 300 -3.74 4.23 9.24
C ARG A 300 -3.21 3.52 8.00
N GLU A 301 -3.94 3.65 6.91
CA GLU A 301 -3.57 3.15 5.58
C GLU A 301 -4.05 4.13 4.49
N GLY A 302 -3.75 3.86 3.23
CA GLY A 302 -4.57 4.33 2.12
C GLY A 302 -5.55 3.22 1.77
N LEU A 303 -5.03 2.19 1.09
CA LEU A 303 -5.66 0.88 0.95
C LEU A 303 -4.61 -0.17 1.33
N ALA A 304 -4.92 -0.98 2.36
CA ALA A 304 -4.02 -2.00 2.88
C ALA A 304 -3.92 -3.18 1.90
N ARG A 305 -2.85 -3.26 1.12
CA ARG A 305 -2.67 -4.32 0.10
C ARG A 305 -2.65 -5.74 0.67
N ALA A 306 -2.29 -5.91 1.94
CA ALA A 306 -2.36 -7.20 2.62
C ALA A 306 -3.78 -7.80 2.61
N LEU A 307 -4.82 -6.95 2.65
CA LEU A 307 -6.22 -7.39 2.59
C LEU A 307 -6.52 -8.10 1.26
N PRO A 308 -6.45 -7.44 0.09
CA PRO A 308 -6.73 -8.12 -1.17
C PRO A 308 -5.76 -9.26 -1.47
N GLN A 309 -4.50 -9.21 -1.03
CA GLN A 309 -3.54 -10.31 -1.19
C GLN A 309 -3.99 -11.58 -0.45
N ALA A 310 -4.41 -11.45 0.81
CA ALA A 310 -4.90 -12.59 1.59
C ALA A 310 -6.22 -13.14 1.01
N MET A 311 -7.10 -12.25 0.60
CA MET A 311 -8.39 -12.59 0.02
C MET A 311 -8.24 -13.33 -1.32
N LEU A 312 -7.27 -12.96 -2.17
CA LEU A 312 -6.92 -13.73 -3.39
C LEU A 312 -6.50 -15.17 -3.06
N CYS A 313 -5.77 -15.38 -1.96
CA CYS A 313 -5.44 -16.72 -1.47
C CYS A 313 -6.61 -17.43 -0.78
N GLY A 314 -7.81 -16.85 -0.77
CA GLY A 314 -8.99 -17.41 -0.12
C GLY A 314 -8.91 -17.40 1.41
N ARG A 315 -8.26 -16.39 1.99
CA ARG A 315 -8.17 -16.21 3.46
C ARG A 315 -9.10 -15.07 3.88
N PRO A 316 -10.04 -15.32 4.81
CA PRO A 316 -10.86 -14.26 5.37
C PRO A 316 -10.01 -13.28 6.18
N ALA A 317 -10.44 -12.02 6.24
CA ALA A 317 -9.74 -10.98 6.96
C ALA A 317 -10.50 -10.54 8.23
N VAL A 318 -9.78 -10.38 9.34
CA VAL A 318 -10.22 -9.59 10.48
C VAL A 318 -9.42 -8.29 10.46
N SER A 319 -10.08 -7.17 10.22
CA SER A 319 -9.40 -5.88 10.04
C SER A 319 -10.02 -4.79 10.90
N PHE A 320 -9.18 -3.86 11.38
CA PHE A 320 -9.73 -2.59 11.86
C PHE A 320 -10.36 -1.84 10.70
N ASP A 321 -11.51 -1.22 10.98
CA ASP A 321 -12.27 -0.41 10.04
C ASP A 321 -11.66 1.00 9.97
N VAL A 322 -10.56 1.10 9.22
CA VAL A 322 -9.83 2.36 8.98
C VAL A 322 -9.65 2.59 7.49
N ASP A 323 -9.77 3.84 7.11
CA ASP A 323 -9.48 4.28 5.72
C ASP A 323 -10.22 3.39 4.68
N GLY A 324 -9.49 2.86 3.71
CA GLY A 324 -10.06 1.99 2.66
C GLY A 324 -10.37 0.54 3.08
N ALA A 325 -10.29 0.16 4.36
CA ALA A 325 -10.52 -1.24 4.78
C ALA A 325 -11.93 -1.74 4.43
N ARG A 326 -12.96 -0.91 4.64
CA ARG A 326 -14.37 -1.24 4.31
C ARG A 326 -14.67 -1.33 2.81
N GLU A 327 -13.74 -0.88 1.99
CA GLU A 327 -13.84 -0.99 0.54
C GLU A 327 -13.33 -2.35 0.04
N VAL A 328 -12.67 -3.11 0.92
CA VAL A 328 -12.10 -4.43 0.65
C VAL A 328 -12.83 -5.52 1.41
N VAL A 329 -13.11 -5.30 2.69
CA VAL A 329 -13.69 -6.29 3.61
C VAL A 329 -15.11 -5.90 3.98
N ASP A 330 -16.03 -6.86 3.92
CA ASP A 330 -17.40 -6.78 4.38
C ASP A 330 -17.76 -8.03 5.22
N GLU A 331 -19.03 -8.14 5.64
CA GLU A 331 -19.51 -9.26 6.45
C GLU A 331 -19.46 -10.62 5.74
N ASN A 332 -19.45 -10.65 4.40
CA ASN A 332 -19.39 -11.85 3.58
C ASN A 332 -17.95 -12.30 3.30
N THR A 333 -16.98 -11.43 3.53
CA THR A 333 -15.56 -11.66 3.21
C THR A 333 -14.65 -11.64 4.44
N GLY A 334 -15.15 -11.16 5.57
CA GLY A 334 -14.37 -11.06 6.81
C GLY A 334 -15.10 -10.38 7.94
N ARG A 335 -14.34 -9.71 8.80
CA ARG A 335 -14.88 -8.93 9.93
C ARG A 335 -14.19 -7.57 10.01
N LEU A 336 -14.97 -6.50 10.01
CA LEU A 336 -14.50 -5.15 10.29
C LEU A 336 -14.72 -4.82 11.77
N ILE A 337 -13.68 -4.36 12.41
CA ILE A 337 -13.64 -4.10 13.84
C ILE A 337 -13.34 -2.61 14.06
N GLU A 338 -14.08 -1.99 14.96
CA GLU A 338 -13.79 -0.64 15.41
C GLU A 338 -12.32 -0.52 15.85
N PRO A 339 -11.58 0.50 15.39
CA PRO A 339 -10.17 0.67 15.72
C PRO A 339 -9.92 0.67 17.23
N LYS A 340 -8.88 -0.04 17.66
CA LYS A 340 -8.46 -0.18 19.07
C LYS A 340 -9.39 -1.04 19.95
N ASN A 341 -10.46 -1.57 19.44
CA ASN A 341 -11.38 -2.43 20.20
C ASN A 341 -10.85 -3.88 20.26
N VAL A 342 -9.99 -4.15 21.25
CA VAL A 342 -9.35 -5.46 21.44
C VAL A 342 -10.38 -6.55 21.77
N GLU A 343 -11.45 -6.22 22.49
CA GLU A 343 -12.49 -7.19 22.84
C GLU A 343 -13.20 -7.71 21.58
N ARG A 344 -13.66 -6.81 20.70
CA ARG A 344 -14.28 -7.19 19.42
C ARG A 344 -13.30 -7.90 18.49
N LEU A 345 -12.03 -7.48 18.46
CA LEU A 345 -10.97 -8.17 17.73
C LEU A 345 -10.83 -9.61 18.21
N THR A 346 -10.77 -9.82 19.54
CA THR A 346 -10.65 -11.13 20.15
C THR A 346 -11.84 -12.02 19.81
N LYS A 347 -13.07 -11.50 19.90
CA LYS A 347 -14.29 -12.25 19.54
C LYS A 347 -14.31 -12.65 18.06
N ALA A 348 -13.94 -11.74 17.15
CA ALA A 348 -13.90 -12.02 15.71
C ALA A 348 -12.82 -13.06 15.36
N CYS A 349 -11.66 -12.99 16.01
CA CYS A 349 -10.63 -14.00 15.82
C CYS A 349 -11.08 -15.36 16.38
N ALA A 350 -11.72 -15.40 17.57
CA ALA A 350 -12.25 -16.63 18.17
C ALA A 350 -13.27 -17.31 17.23
N GLU A 351 -14.24 -16.55 16.73
CA GLU A 351 -15.26 -17.05 15.78
C GLU A 351 -14.61 -17.79 14.58
N LEU A 352 -13.56 -17.18 14.03
CA LEU A 352 -12.87 -17.76 12.88
C LEU A 352 -11.88 -18.88 13.26
N ILE A 353 -11.34 -18.90 14.46
CA ILE A 353 -10.51 -20.03 14.95
C ILE A 353 -11.38 -21.28 15.12
N GLU A 354 -12.56 -21.13 15.72
CA GLU A 354 -13.47 -22.25 16.02
C GLU A 354 -14.14 -22.82 14.76
N ASN A 355 -14.53 -21.98 13.83
CA ASN A 355 -15.42 -22.37 12.72
C ASN A 355 -14.69 -22.45 11.39
N LYS A 356 -14.21 -23.65 11.05
CA LYS A 356 -13.54 -23.92 9.78
C LYS A 356 -14.44 -23.68 8.58
N ASP A 357 -15.71 -24.11 8.63
CA ASP A 357 -16.65 -23.97 7.50
C ASP A 357 -16.94 -22.48 7.21
N LEU A 358 -17.02 -21.66 8.25
CA LEU A 358 -17.14 -20.22 8.10
C LEU A 358 -15.90 -19.61 7.46
N ARG A 359 -14.70 -20.03 7.89
CA ARG A 359 -13.45 -19.57 7.26
C ARG A 359 -13.42 -19.90 5.76
N ASP A 360 -13.78 -21.14 5.41
CA ASP A 360 -13.79 -21.61 4.03
C ASP A 360 -14.84 -20.85 3.18
N LYS A 361 -16.04 -20.62 3.73
CA LYS A 361 -17.09 -19.83 3.09
C LYS A 361 -16.67 -18.38 2.85
N LEU A 362 -16.20 -17.70 3.87
CA LEU A 362 -15.74 -16.30 3.76
C LEU A 362 -14.52 -16.19 2.84
N GLY A 363 -13.59 -17.14 2.89
CA GLY A 363 -12.42 -17.17 2.03
C GLY A 363 -12.76 -17.35 0.55
N ALA A 364 -13.74 -18.19 0.22
CA ALA A 364 -14.22 -18.35 -1.14
C ALA A 364 -14.86 -17.07 -1.68
N ALA A 365 -15.74 -16.45 -0.88
CA ALA A 365 -16.37 -15.18 -1.22
C ALA A 365 -15.35 -14.05 -1.37
N SER A 366 -14.35 -13.99 -0.49
CA SER A 366 -13.23 -13.05 -0.53
C SER A 366 -12.51 -13.08 -1.86
N ARG A 367 -12.14 -14.28 -2.33
CA ARG A 367 -11.42 -14.45 -3.60
C ARG A 367 -12.19 -13.90 -4.79
N GLU A 368 -13.49 -14.19 -4.87
CA GLU A 368 -14.33 -13.71 -5.96
C GLU A 368 -14.58 -12.20 -5.92
N SER A 369 -14.70 -11.62 -4.74
CA SER A 369 -14.85 -10.18 -4.56
C SER A 369 -13.62 -9.41 -5.06
N VAL A 370 -12.42 -9.87 -4.68
CA VAL A 370 -11.16 -9.17 -4.97
C VAL A 370 -10.78 -9.23 -6.45
N LYS A 371 -10.93 -10.38 -7.11
CA LYS A 371 -10.65 -10.52 -8.54
C LYS A 371 -11.37 -9.49 -9.42
N LYS A 372 -12.59 -9.11 -9.05
CA LYS A 372 -13.42 -8.16 -9.82
C LYS A 372 -13.03 -6.70 -9.60
N LYS A 373 -12.25 -6.38 -8.57
CA LYS A 373 -12.07 -4.99 -8.13
C LYS A 373 -10.61 -4.54 -8.14
N PHE A 374 -9.66 -5.45 -7.86
CA PHE A 374 -8.27 -5.10 -7.60
C PHE A 374 -7.29 -5.62 -8.67
N ALA A 375 -7.81 -6.00 -9.84
CA ALA A 375 -6.99 -6.41 -10.97
C ALA A 375 -6.14 -5.23 -11.50
N PRO A 376 -4.87 -5.46 -11.86
CA PRO A 376 -3.99 -4.43 -12.40
C PRO A 376 -4.54 -3.73 -13.64
N GLN A 377 -5.21 -4.46 -14.51
CA GLN A 377 -5.81 -3.94 -15.73
C GLN A 377 -6.90 -2.91 -15.43
N ILE A 378 -7.81 -3.20 -14.49
CA ILE A 378 -8.91 -2.29 -14.08
C ILE A 378 -8.35 -0.98 -13.55
N MET A 379 -7.32 -1.06 -12.69
CA MET A 379 -6.64 0.12 -12.17
C MET A 379 -6.06 0.96 -13.30
N VAL A 380 -5.33 0.34 -14.23
CA VAL A 380 -4.65 1.08 -15.30
C VAL A 380 -5.64 1.57 -16.36
N ASP A 381 -6.73 0.85 -16.62
CA ASP A 381 -7.84 1.32 -17.49
C ASP A 381 -8.44 2.62 -16.94
N THR A 382 -8.70 2.67 -15.63
CA THR A 382 -9.19 3.88 -14.96
C THR A 382 -8.20 5.03 -15.07
N ILE A 383 -6.91 4.77 -14.83
CA ILE A 383 -5.85 5.78 -14.91
C ILE A 383 -5.70 6.30 -16.35
N GLU A 384 -5.65 5.41 -17.34
CA GLU A 384 -5.49 5.77 -18.74
C GLU A 384 -6.69 6.54 -19.29
N ALA A 385 -7.91 6.19 -18.85
CA ALA A 385 -9.11 6.94 -19.21
C ALA A 385 -9.05 8.41 -18.75
N VAL A 386 -8.52 8.66 -17.54
CA VAL A 386 -8.27 10.03 -17.06
C VAL A 386 -7.26 10.74 -17.97
N TYR A 387 -6.16 10.07 -18.35
CA TYR A 387 -5.16 10.68 -19.22
C TYR A 387 -5.75 11.09 -20.56
N ARG A 388 -6.52 10.21 -21.19
CA ARG A 388 -7.18 10.50 -22.47
C ARG A 388 -8.15 11.66 -22.35
N LYS A 389 -9.04 11.64 -21.35
CA LYS A 389 -10.01 12.71 -21.08
C LYS A 389 -9.36 14.08 -20.90
N LEU A 390 -8.18 14.14 -20.29
CA LEU A 390 -7.48 15.41 -20.06
C LEU A 390 -6.74 15.94 -21.30
N LEU A 391 -6.44 15.07 -22.27
CA LEU A 391 -5.72 15.44 -23.48
C LEU A 391 -6.66 15.73 -24.68
N GLU A 392 -7.92 15.33 -24.58
CA GLU A 392 -9.01 15.76 -25.46
C GLU A 392 -9.34 17.24 -25.20
#